data_22dd831adc06e17d0f82be3060f35b02
#
_entry.id   22dd831adc06e17d0f82be3060f35b02
#
_cell.length_a   1.000
_cell.length_b   1.000
_cell.length_c   1.000
_cell.angle_alpha   90.00
_cell.angle_beta   90.00
_cell.angle_gamma   90.00
#
_symmetry.space_group_name_H-M   'P 1'
#
loop_
_entity.id
_entity.type
_entity.pdbx_description
1 polymer ?
#
loop_
_entity_poly.entity_id
_entity_poly.type
_entity_poly.pdbx_seq_one_letter_code
_entity_poly.pdbx_strand_id
1 'polypeptide(L)'
;MEEILQMSALELSKQIRHGSVSVKEAVEACKKQIQKAESQVHAYVSMDEKILAHRIKEVEEGIKSGRYTGPLAGVPIAVKDNICTRGQKTTCSSKMLENFVPTYDAQAVKQLEDAGMVILGKTNMDEFAMGSTTETSAFGVTRNPWNPEHVPGGSSGGSCAAVAAGEAVMALGSDTGGSIRQPAAYCGVTGLKPTYGRVSRYGLIAYASSLDQIGPIGKNVKDCAALFEIIAGHDSKDSTSADVPVESYDSLVSGGLSGMRIGIPKEYLAEGCDEEVKKALADAVHTLSKNGAVVEFFSLGMVDYVIPAYYIIACAEASSNLERFDGVKYGYRTPGATELHEMYKKSRAEGFGEEVKRRILLGSFVLSAGYYDAYYMKALRAKGLIKKEFDKAFQKYDCILAPASPTTAPKIGTSLSDPLQMYLSDIYTVAVNLAGLPAVSLPCGMDSKGLPIGMQLIGDCFQEKKILRAAAAYEQLRGEFPKAWAKEEK
;
A
#
# COMPACT_ATOMS: atom_id res chain seq x y z
N MET A 1 13.30 2.38 25.16
CA MET A 1 12.41 1.66 24.22
C MET A 1 11.59 2.61 23.37
N GLU A 2 11.02 3.68 23.92
CA GLU A 2 10.37 4.74 23.11
C GLU A 2 11.34 5.37 22.13
N GLU A 3 12.59 5.60 22.51
CA GLU A 3 13.64 6.08 21.61
C GLU A 3 13.85 5.19 20.39
N ILE A 4 13.75 3.84 20.54
CA ILE A 4 13.85 2.89 19.43
C ILE A 4 12.71 3.12 18.41
N LEU A 5 11.49 3.31 18.90
CA LEU A 5 10.34 3.57 18.04
C LEU A 5 10.37 4.96 17.38
N GLN A 6 11.19 5.88 17.89
CA GLN A 6 11.39 7.19 17.28
C GLN A 6 12.36 7.18 16.10
N MET A 7 13.29 6.22 16.07
CA MET A 7 14.29 6.09 15.02
C MET A 7 13.64 5.82 13.66
N SER A 8 14.29 6.30 12.60
CA SER A 8 14.04 5.80 11.24
C SER A 8 14.52 4.35 11.12
N ALA A 9 14.07 3.63 10.11
CA ALA A 9 14.52 2.26 9.87
C ALA A 9 16.03 2.18 9.58
N LEU A 10 16.54 3.14 8.81
CA LEU A 10 17.96 3.25 8.50
C LEU A 10 18.79 3.53 9.75
N GLU A 11 18.33 4.43 10.64
CA GLU A 11 19.03 4.72 11.89
C GLU A 11 18.99 3.51 12.82
N LEU A 12 17.83 2.86 12.99
CA LEU A 12 17.70 1.68 13.83
C LEU A 12 18.64 0.54 13.34
N SER A 13 18.67 0.26 12.04
CA SER A 13 19.58 -0.74 11.48
C SER A 13 21.06 -0.39 11.74
N LYS A 14 21.42 0.89 11.66
CA LYS A 14 22.77 1.35 11.98
C LYS A 14 23.11 1.08 13.45
N GLN A 15 22.21 1.40 14.38
CA GLN A 15 22.40 1.12 15.81
C GLN A 15 22.51 -0.40 16.10
N ILE A 16 21.69 -1.20 15.40
CA ILE A 16 21.74 -2.67 15.53
C ILE A 16 23.09 -3.21 15.03
N ARG A 17 23.56 -2.80 13.87
CA ARG A 17 24.84 -3.26 13.32
C ARG A 17 26.06 -2.82 14.12
N HIS A 18 25.97 -1.69 14.82
CA HIS A 18 27.01 -1.22 15.76
C HIS A 18 26.90 -1.87 17.15
N GLY A 19 25.86 -2.67 17.43
CA GLY A 19 25.65 -3.33 18.71
C GLY A 19 25.12 -2.44 19.83
N SER A 20 24.68 -1.20 19.51
CA SER A 20 24.06 -0.28 20.49
C SER A 20 22.62 -0.67 20.81
N VAL A 21 21.94 -1.36 19.90
CA VAL A 21 20.61 -1.95 20.05
C VAL A 21 20.68 -3.37 19.52
N SER A 22 20.10 -4.35 20.24
CA SER A 22 19.95 -5.72 19.74
C SER A 22 18.71 -5.86 18.87
N VAL A 23 18.67 -6.85 17.98
CA VAL A 23 17.46 -7.18 17.19
C VAL A 23 16.30 -7.51 18.12
N LYS A 24 16.60 -8.23 19.22
CA LYS A 24 15.59 -8.55 20.24
C LYS A 24 14.98 -7.30 20.86
N GLU A 25 15.79 -6.28 21.24
CA GLU A 25 15.28 -5.03 21.81
C GLU A 25 14.41 -4.26 20.81
N ALA A 26 14.79 -4.23 19.54
CA ALA A 26 13.99 -3.60 18.48
C ALA A 26 12.61 -4.27 18.31
N VAL A 27 12.59 -5.61 18.29
CA VAL A 27 11.33 -6.37 18.20
C VAL A 27 10.49 -6.21 19.48
N GLU A 28 11.10 -6.27 20.66
CA GLU A 28 10.37 -6.11 21.93
C GLU A 28 9.81 -4.69 22.08
N ALA A 29 10.45 -3.66 21.52
CA ALA A 29 9.88 -2.31 21.47
C ALA A 29 8.58 -2.29 20.67
N CYS A 30 8.56 -2.90 19.46
CA CYS A 30 7.36 -3.05 18.66
C CYS A 30 6.28 -3.86 19.37
N LYS A 31 6.63 -5.01 19.97
CA LYS A 31 5.69 -5.87 20.71
C LYS A 31 5.01 -5.14 21.88
N LYS A 32 5.76 -4.36 22.63
CA LYS A 32 5.17 -3.54 23.72
C LYS A 32 4.22 -2.50 23.19
N GLN A 33 4.54 -1.87 22.05
CA GLN A 33 3.65 -0.91 21.44
C GLN A 33 2.38 -1.61 20.91
N ILE A 34 2.49 -2.79 20.30
CA ILE A 34 1.35 -3.63 19.91
C ILE A 34 0.48 -3.94 21.14
N GLN A 35 1.07 -4.38 22.25
CA GLN A 35 0.31 -4.64 23.49
C GLN A 35 -0.44 -3.39 24.01
N LYS A 36 0.10 -2.20 23.80
CA LYS A 36 -0.52 -0.92 24.22
C LYS A 36 -1.63 -0.48 23.27
N ALA A 37 -1.42 -0.58 21.95
CA ALA A 37 -2.26 0.08 20.95
C ALA A 37 -3.21 -0.87 20.21
N GLU A 38 -2.89 -2.15 20.06
CA GLU A 38 -3.60 -3.08 19.17
C GLU A 38 -5.06 -3.31 19.56
N SER A 39 -5.41 -3.20 20.85
CA SER A 39 -6.81 -3.26 21.31
C SER A 39 -7.68 -2.13 20.74
N GLN A 40 -7.09 -1.01 20.35
CA GLN A 40 -7.77 0.13 19.74
C GLN A 40 -7.57 0.17 18.22
N VAL A 41 -6.37 -0.17 17.73
CA VAL A 41 -6.00 -0.03 16.31
C VAL A 41 -6.42 -1.24 15.49
N HIS A 42 -6.19 -2.46 15.99
CA HIS A 42 -6.50 -3.71 15.30
C HIS A 42 -5.82 -3.83 13.94
N ALA A 43 -4.50 -3.59 13.93
CA ALA A 43 -3.69 -3.57 12.72
C ALA A 43 -3.26 -4.97 12.25
N TYR A 44 -3.17 -5.96 13.15
CA TYR A 44 -2.69 -7.30 12.84
C TYR A 44 -3.81 -8.35 12.80
N VAL A 45 -3.67 -9.31 11.87
CA VAL A 45 -4.51 -10.51 11.79
C VAL A 45 -3.85 -11.67 12.54
N SER A 46 -2.53 -11.79 12.41
CA SER A 46 -1.79 -12.88 13.05
C SER A 46 -0.33 -12.52 13.32
N MET A 47 0.19 -13.08 14.41
CA MET A 47 1.60 -13.08 14.77
C MET A 47 1.97 -14.47 15.28
N ASP A 48 3.16 -14.98 14.93
CA ASP A 48 3.67 -16.26 15.41
C ASP A 48 4.93 -16.06 16.24
N GLU A 49 4.78 -16.18 17.56
CA GLU A 49 5.85 -15.95 18.53
C GLU A 49 7.02 -16.94 18.37
N LYS A 50 6.76 -18.18 17.90
CA LYS A 50 7.81 -19.19 17.73
C LYS A 50 8.67 -18.89 16.50
N ILE A 51 8.02 -18.54 15.38
CA ILE A 51 8.70 -18.13 14.14
C ILE A 51 9.50 -16.86 14.42
N LEU A 52 8.90 -15.87 15.09
CA LEU A 52 9.54 -14.61 15.44
C LEU A 52 10.78 -14.83 16.33
N ALA A 53 10.67 -15.63 17.39
CA ALA A 53 11.78 -15.92 18.29
C ALA A 53 12.94 -16.66 17.59
N HIS A 54 12.64 -17.56 16.65
CA HIS A 54 13.64 -18.23 15.83
C HIS A 54 14.35 -17.24 14.92
N ARG A 55 13.59 -16.38 14.23
CA ARG A 55 14.11 -15.40 13.28
C ARG A 55 15.01 -14.36 13.96
N ILE A 56 14.66 -13.89 15.16
CA ILE A 56 15.49 -12.96 15.94
C ILE A 56 16.91 -13.57 16.14
N LYS A 57 16.99 -14.82 16.59
CA LYS A 57 18.29 -15.48 16.81
C LYS A 57 19.10 -15.62 15.52
N GLU A 58 18.45 -16.08 14.45
CA GLU A 58 19.09 -16.23 13.13
C GLU A 58 19.67 -14.89 12.64
N VAL A 59 18.91 -13.81 12.77
CA VAL A 59 19.33 -12.49 12.32
C VAL A 59 20.46 -11.93 13.19
N GLU A 60 20.40 -12.09 14.51
CA GLU A 60 21.50 -11.69 15.42
C GLU A 60 22.81 -12.43 15.11
N GLU A 61 22.74 -13.75 14.87
CA GLU A 61 23.88 -14.55 14.47
C GLU A 61 24.39 -14.15 13.07
N GLY A 62 23.47 -13.87 12.14
CA GLY A 62 23.81 -13.40 10.79
C GLY A 62 24.50 -12.05 10.76
N ILE A 63 24.09 -11.10 11.61
CA ILE A 63 24.75 -9.80 11.76
C ILE A 63 26.16 -9.98 12.36
N LYS A 64 26.28 -10.78 13.45
CA LYS A 64 27.57 -11.06 14.09
C LYS A 64 28.57 -11.74 13.16
N SER A 65 28.09 -12.64 12.29
CA SER A 65 28.95 -13.34 11.33
C SER A 65 29.26 -12.54 10.04
N GLY A 66 28.64 -11.37 9.88
CA GLY A 66 28.78 -10.54 8.66
C GLY A 66 27.92 -11.03 7.48
N ARG A 67 26.95 -11.95 7.70
CA ARG A 67 26.01 -12.38 6.67
C ARG A 67 25.02 -11.28 6.30
N TYR A 68 24.52 -10.53 7.30
CA TYR A 68 23.56 -9.45 7.11
C TYR A 68 24.23 -8.08 7.38
N THR A 69 24.63 -7.40 6.32
CA THR A 69 25.33 -6.10 6.37
C THR A 69 24.55 -4.95 5.76
N GLY A 70 23.39 -5.26 5.15
CA GLY A 70 22.57 -4.31 4.42
C GLY A 70 21.96 -3.20 5.29
N PRO A 71 21.42 -2.15 4.64
CA PRO A 71 20.96 -0.93 5.32
C PRO A 71 19.72 -1.13 6.20
N LEU A 72 19.01 -2.25 6.08
CA LEU A 72 17.83 -2.59 6.88
C LEU A 72 17.98 -3.90 7.69
N ALA A 73 19.22 -4.42 7.83
CA ALA A 73 19.47 -5.61 8.64
C ALA A 73 19.03 -5.41 10.10
N GLY A 74 18.27 -6.37 10.62
CA GLY A 74 17.70 -6.37 11.96
C GLY A 74 16.41 -5.58 12.15
N VAL A 75 15.94 -4.84 11.13
CA VAL A 75 14.75 -3.99 11.24
C VAL A 75 13.47 -4.83 11.29
N PRO A 76 12.58 -4.59 12.29
CA PRO A 76 11.25 -5.19 12.32
C PRO A 76 10.32 -4.62 11.23
N ILE A 77 9.60 -5.51 10.54
CA ILE A 77 8.67 -5.16 9.45
C ILE A 77 7.36 -5.92 9.57
N ALA A 78 6.23 -5.29 9.26
CA ALA A 78 4.94 -5.92 9.11
C ALA A 78 4.63 -6.25 7.63
N VAL A 79 3.85 -7.29 7.36
CA VAL A 79 3.56 -7.75 5.99
C VAL A 79 2.05 -7.89 5.80
N LYS A 80 1.51 -7.24 4.77
CA LYS A 80 0.08 -7.32 4.43
C LYS A 80 -0.37 -8.77 4.21
N ASP A 81 -1.56 -9.09 4.67
CA ASP A 81 -2.05 -10.47 4.75
C ASP A 81 -2.43 -11.13 3.41
N ASN A 82 -2.18 -10.47 2.28
CA ASN A 82 -2.25 -11.09 0.95
C ASN A 82 -0.87 -11.44 0.35
N ILE A 83 0.22 -11.22 1.09
CA ILE A 83 1.59 -11.55 0.65
C ILE A 83 1.99 -12.85 1.33
N CYS A 84 2.17 -13.91 0.56
CA CYS A 84 2.50 -15.25 1.07
C CYS A 84 3.80 -15.25 1.87
N THR A 85 3.71 -15.75 3.09
CA THR A 85 4.83 -15.92 4.02
C THR A 85 4.83 -17.37 4.48
N ARG A 86 5.88 -18.12 4.16
CA ARG A 86 5.97 -19.55 4.45
C ARG A 86 5.73 -19.85 5.92
N GLY A 87 4.86 -20.82 6.19
CA GLY A 87 4.55 -21.27 7.54
C GLY A 87 3.69 -20.32 8.37
N GLN A 88 3.37 -19.12 7.88
CA GLN A 88 2.47 -18.16 8.53
C GLN A 88 1.14 -18.08 7.80
N LYS A 89 0.04 -17.96 8.55
CA LYS A 89 -1.28 -17.77 7.92
C LYS A 89 -1.26 -16.58 6.96
N THR A 90 -1.86 -16.75 5.80
CA THR A 90 -2.03 -15.70 4.78
C THR A 90 -3.45 -15.78 4.28
N THR A 91 -4.32 -14.99 4.87
CA THR A 91 -5.78 -15.17 4.77
C THR A 91 -6.47 -14.19 3.83
N CYS A 92 -5.77 -13.16 3.35
CA CYS A 92 -6.37 -12.01 2.64
C CYS A 92 -7.51 -11.36 3.44
N SER A 93 -7.47 -11.44 4.76
CA SER A 93 -8.53 -11.00 5.67
C SER A 93 -9.91 -11.58 5.31
N SER A 94 -9.95 -12.82 4.79
CA SER A 94 -11.15 -13.52 4.34
C SER A 94 -11.34 -14.85 5.06
N LYS A 95 -12.60 -15.18 5.37
CA LYS A 95 -12.98 -16.51 5.83
C LYS A 95 -12.65 -17.59 4.79
N MET A 96 -12.63 -17.23 3.51
CA MET A 96 -12.27 -18.14 2.42
C MET A 96 -10.88 -18.76 2.61
N LEU A 97 -9.92 -18.01 3.15
CA LEU A 97 -8.52 -18.44 3.37
C LEU A 97 -8.11 -18.44 4.85
N GLU A 98 -9.05 -18.43 5.80
CA GLU A 98 -8.76 -18.35 7.25
C GLU A 98 -7.76 -19.37 7.78
N ASN A 99 -7.66 -20.53 7.11
CA ASN A 99 -6.78 -21.63 7.49
C ASN A 99 -5.62 -21.85 6.49
N PHE A 100 -5.45 -20.97 5.52
CA PHE A 100 -4.39 -21.12 4.53
C PHE A 100 -3.03 -20.75 5.11
N VAL A 101 -2.08 -21.68 5.02
CA VAL A 101 -0.67 -21.50 5.37
C VAL A 101 0.17 -21.80 4.14
N PRO A 102 0.84 -20.83 3.54
CA PRO A 102 1.68 -21.03 2.36
C PRO A 102 2.86 -21.95 2.65
N THR A 103 3.24 -22.77 1.68
CA THR A 103 4.45 -23.60 1.69
C THR A 103 5.65 -22.92 1.05
N TYR A 104 5.48 -21.68 0.59
CA TYR A 104 6.49 -20.87 -0.10
C TYR A 104 6.34 -19.39 0.29
N ASP A 105 7.41 -18.64 0.09
CA ASP A 105 7.44 -17.20 0.29
C ASP A 105 7.14 -16.45 -1.02
N ALA A 106 6.46 -15.31 -0.89
CA ALA A 106 6.47 -14.31 -1.96
C ALA A 106 7.91 -13.86 -2.22
N GLN A 107 8.24 -13.50 -3.46
CA GLN A 107 9.60 -13.03 -3.79
C GLN A 107 10.01 -11.83 -2.93
N ALA A 108 9.10 -10.88 -2.69
CA ALA A 108 9.38 -9.74 -1.82
C ALA A 108 9.69 -10.18 -0.37
N VAL A 109 8.98 -11.18 0.16
CA VAL A 109 9.25 -11.74 1.51
C VAL A 109 10.62 -12.39 1.55
N LYS A 110 10.96 -13.19 0.54
CA LYS A 110 12.28 -13.79 0.44
C LYS A 110 13.41 -12.74 0.44
N GLN A 111 13.23 -11.64 -0.29
CA GLN A 111 14.20 -10.55 -0.32
C GLN A 111 14.32 -9.83 1.03
N LEU A 112 13.23 -9.68 1.79
CA LEU A 112 13.30 -9.18 3.19
C LEU A 112 14.12 -10.11 4.09
N GLU A 113 13.90 -11.42 3.97
CA GLU A 113 14.61 -12.42 4.76
C GLU A 113 16.10 -12.47 4.39
N ASP A 114 16.41 -12.43 3.10
CA ASP A 114 17.78 -12.39 2.58
C ASP A 114 18.52 -11.10 3.01
N ALA A 115 17.79 -9.99 3.22
CA ALA A 115 18.33 -8.74 3.77
C ALA A 115 18.48 -8.75 5.31
N GLY A 116 18.05 -9.80 5.99
CA GLY A 116 18.11 -9.90 7.45
C GLY A 116 17.07 -9.08 8.19
N MET A 117 15.94 -8.76 7.56
CA MET A 117 14.80 -8.13 8.24
C MET A 117 14.00 -9.16 9.07
N VAL A 118 13.21 -8.65 10.03
CA VAL A 118 12.43 -9.50 10.96
C VAL A 118 10.95 -9.23 10.78
N ILE A 119 10.22 -10.19 10.20
CA ILE A 119 8.77 -10.08 10.00
C ILE A 119 8.06 -10.28 11.35
N LEU A 120 7.32 -9.23 11.78
CA LEU A 120 6.57 -9.22 13.04
C LEU A 120 5.28 -10.05 12.94
N GLY A 121 4.55 -9.89 11.84
CA GLY A 121 3.26 -10.54 11.64
C GLY A 121 2.56 -10.07 10.37
N LYS A 122 1.31 -10.53 10.21
CA LYS A 122 0.45 -10.26 9.06
C LYS A 122 -0.56 -9.18 9.40
N THR A 123 -0.59 -8.12 8.60
CA THR A 123 -1.47 -6.96 8.85
C THR A 123 -2.83 -7.10 8.18
N ASN A 124 -3.83 -6.58 8.88
CA ASN A 124 -5.21 -6.55 8.43
C ASN A 124 -5.39 -5.73 7.14
N MET A 125 -6.43 -6.04 6.39
CA MET A 125 -6.69 -5.44 5.09
C MET A 125 -8.17 -5.57 4.72
N ASP A 126 -8.65 -4.84 3.73
CA ASP A 126 -9.91 -5.15 3.09
C ASP A 126 -9.85 -6.55 2.45
N GLU A 127 -10.92 -7.32 2.55
CA GLU A 127 -11.00 -8.69 2.07
C GLU A 127 -10.55 -8.80 0.60
N PHE A 128 -9.55 -9.65 0.32
CA PHE A 128 -8.92 -9.83 -1.00
C PHE A 128 -8.46 -8.52 -1.67
N ALA A 129 -8.07 -7.53 -0.88
CA ALA A 129 -7.68 -6.20 -1.34
C ALA A 129 -8.81 -5.41 -2.04
N MET A 130 -10.06 -5.77 -1.81
CA MET A 130 -11.27 -5.18 -2.41
C MET A 130 -11.94 -4.23 -1.43
N GLY A 131 -11.44 -3.00 -1.36
CA GLY A 131 -11.95 -1.93 -0.50
C GLY A 131 -10.94 -0.82 -0.34
N SER A 132 -11.34 0.25 0.33
CA SER A 132 -10.53 1.45 0.55
C SER A 132 -10.60 1.95 2.00
N THR A 133 -11.04 1.09 2.96
CA THR A 133 -11.30 1.49 4.34
C THR A 133 -10.81 0.50 5.40
N THR A 134 -10.52 -0.74 5.03
CA THR A 134 -10.19 -1.87 5.94
C THR A 134 -11.32 -2.20 6.92
N GLU A 135 -12.57 -1.96 6.48
CA GLU A 135 -13.79 -2.33 7.22
C GLU A 135 -14.35 -3.69 6.79
N THR A 136 -13.94 -4.21 5.61
CA THR A 136 -14.49 -5.43 5.01
C THR A 136 -13.76 -6.70 5.44
N SER A 137 -12.80 -6.60 6.35
CA SER A 137 -12.07 -7.74 6.91
C SER A 137 -12.97 -8.69 7.69
N ALA A 138 -12.84 -10.00 7.45
CA ALA A 138 -13.52 -11.04 8.23
C ALA A 138 -13.02 -11.13 9.70
N PHE A 139 -11.88 -10.50 10.02
CA PHE A 139 -11.27 -10.51 11.36
C PHE A 139 -11.54 -9.24 12.16
N GLY A 140 -12.35 -8.32 11.63
CA GLY A 140 -12.70 -7.08 12.30
C GLY A 140 -12.09 -5.83 11.67
N VAL A 141 -12.57 -4.67 12.11
CA VAL A 141 -12.24 -3.35 11.55
C VAL A 141 -10.92 -2.86 12.10
N THR A 142 -10.01 -2.41 11.23
CA THR A 142 -8.85 -1.62 11.64
C THR A 142 -9.26 -0.15 11.81
N ARG A 143 -8.72 0.50 12.82
CA ARG A 143 -9.01 1.89 13.17
C ARG A 143 -7.81 2.80 12.92
N ASN A 144 -8.09 4.06 12.63
CA ASN A 144 -7.05 5.05 12.41
C ASN A 144 -6.35 5.41 13.72
N PRO A 145 -5.02 5.31 13.83
CA PRO A 145 -4.30 5.66 15.07
C PRO A 145 -4.41 7.14 15.48
N TRP A 146 -4.77 8.03 14.56
CA TRP A 146 -4.99 9.45 14.85
C TRP A 146 -6.32 9.69 15.55
N ASN A 147 -7.35 8.93 15.17
CA ASN A 147 -8.67 8.96 15.79
C ASN A 147 -9.39 7.61 15.54
N PRO A 148 -9.64 6.80 16.60
CA PRO A 148 -10.25 5.47 16.46
C PRO A 148 -11.69 5.44 15.93
N GLU A 149 -12.35 6.59 15.80
CA GLU A 149 -13.67 6.68 15.14
C GLU A 149 -13.57 6.72 13.61
N HIS A 150 -12.34 6.85 13.07
CA HIS A 150 -12.07 6.99 11.65
C HIS A 150 -11.39 5.75 11.08
N VAL A 151 -11.55 5.55 9.76
CA VAL A 151 -10.88 4.46 9.05
C VAL A 151 -9.40 4.78 8.79
N PRO A 152 -8.51 3.78 8.71
CA PRO A 152 -7.11 3.98 8.34
C PRO A 152 -6.92 4.12 6.83
N GLY A 153 -8.01 3.98 6.05
CA GLY A 153 -7.96 3.75 4.62
C GLY A 153 -7.76 2.27 4.27
N GLY A 154 -7.57 1.96 3.00
CA GLY A 154 -7.43 0.60 2.52
C GLY A 154 -6.99 0.53 1.04
N SER A 155 -6.72 -0.70 0.64
CA SER A 155 -6.85 -1.97 1.37
C SER A 155 -5.66 -2.32 2.27
N SER A 156 -4.54 -1.57 2.29
CA SER A 156 -3.40 -1.79 3.20
C SER A 156 -3.54 -1.00 4.49
N GLY A 157 -4.77 -0.89 5.05
CA GLY A 157 -5.03 -0.07 6.23
C GLY A 157 -4.29 -0.57 7.46
N GLY A 158 -4.26 -1.89 7.72
CA GLY A 158 -3.48 -2.46 8.82
C GLY A 158 -1.98 -2.19 8.71
N SER A 159 -1.41 -2.27 7.49
CA SER A 159 0.02 -1.96 7.27
C SER A 159 0.34 -0.49 7.58
N CYS A 160 -0.50 0.46 7.12
CA CYS A 160 -0.31 1.88 7.38
C CYS A 160 -0.59 2.22 8.86
N ALA A 161 -1.63 1.64 9.44
CA ALA A 161 -1.97 1.83 10.85
C ALA A 161 -0.87 1.31 11.78
N ALA A 162 -0.30 0.13 11.52
CA ALA A 162 0.80 -0.42 12.31
C ALA A 162 2.03 0.51 12.32
N VAL A 163 2.40 1.08 11.17
CA VAL A 163 3.51 2.05 11.10
C VAL A 163 3.15 3.36 11.81
N ALA A 164 1.94 3.88 11.61
CA ALA A 164 1.47 5.12 12.22
C ALA A 164 1.30 5.00 13.74
N ALA A 165 0.91 3.83 14.26
CA ALA A 165 0.80 3.53 15.69
C ALA A 165 2.15 3.21 16.35
N GLY A 166 3.25 3.11 15.58
CA GLY A 166 4.55 2.67 16.10
C GLY A 166 4.65 1.18 16.40
N GLU A 167 3.67 0.39 15.97
CA GLU A 167 3.62 -1.07 16.15
C GLU A 167 4.57 -1.81 15.20
N ALA A 168 4.96 -1.16 14.12
CA ALA A 168 6.01 -1.61 13.22
C ALA A 168 6.88 -0.43 12.78
N VAL A 169 8.15 -0.71 12.48
CA VAL A 169 9.07 0.31 11.95
C VAL A 169 8.74 0.61 10.50
N MET A 170 8.42 -0.44 9.75
CA MET A 170 8.05 -0.42 8.33
C MET A 170 6.99 -1.48 8.04
N ALA A 171 6.37 -1.41 6.85
CA ALA A 171 5.48 -2.46 6.37
C ALA A 171 5.56 -2.65 4.86
N LEU A 172 5.14 -3.84 4.38
CA LEU A 172 4.76 -4.05 3.00
C LEU A 172 3.24 -3.94 2.85
N GLY A 173 2.83 -3.27 1.79
CA GLY A 173 1.46 -3.22 1.31
C GLY A 173 1.31 -3.74 -0.11
N SER A 174 0.09 -3.72 -0.63
CA SER A 174 -0.20 -3.92 -2.06
C SER A 174 -1.15 -2.83 -2.55
N ASP A 175 -0.97 -2.40 -3.79
CA ASP A 175 -1.70 -1.29 -4.40
C ASP A 175 -2.22 -1.71 -5.78
N THR A 176 -3.54 -1.80 -5.90
CA THR A 176 -4.25 -2.14 -7.14
C THR A 176 -4.94 -0.92 -7.74
N GLY A 177 -5.37 0.00 -6.88
CA GLY A 177 -6.06 1.23 -7.26
C GLY A 177 -5.79 2.41 -6.31
N GLY A 178 -4.78 2.31 -5.44
CA GLY A 178 -4.47 3.31 -4.42
C GLY A 178 -4.20 2.71 -3.05
N SER A 179 -4.26 1.38 -2.95
CA SER A 179 -4.31 0.67 -1.65
C SER A 179 -3.02 0.69 -0.81
N ILE A 180 -1.96 1.37 -1.23
CA ILE A 180 -0.82 1.81 -0.41
C ILE A 180 -0.92 3.31 -0.15
N ARG A 181 -1.19 4.09 -1.22
CA ARG A 181 -1.05 5.55 -1.23
C ARG A 181 -2.15 6.25 -0.45
N GLN A 182 -3.40 5.81 -0.62
CA GLN A 182 -4.54 6.38 0.10
C GLN A 182 -4.47 6.09 1.61
N PRO A 183 -4.27 4.84 2.09
CA PRO A 183 -4.13 4.60 3.52
C PRO A 183 -2.86 5.23 4.11
N ALA A 184 -1.77 5.38 3.34
CA ALA A 184 -0.61 6.14 3.78
C ALA A 184 -0.95 7.62 4.04
N ALA A 185 -1.77 8.25 3.17
CA ALA A 185 -2.26 9.61 3.36
C ALA A 185 -3.12 9.73 4.62
N TYR A 186 -4.08 8.81 4.84
CA TYR A 186 -4.98 8.84 5.98
C TYR A 186 -4.29 8.55 7.32
N CYS A 187 -3.23 7.75 7.29
CA CYS A 187 -2.45 7.42 8.49
C CYS A 187 -1.24 8.37 8.72
N GLY A 188 -0.98 9.32 7.81
CA GLY A 188 0.14 10.26 7.95
C GLY A 188 1.52 9.60 7.85
N VAL A 189 1.65 8.57 7.04
CA VAL A 189 2.89 7.84 6.76
C VAL A 189 3.27 7.97 5.28
N THR A 190 4.46 7.50 4.91
CA THR A 190 4.91 7.47 3.52
C THR A 190 4.64 6.10 2.91
N GLY A 191 4.07 6.07 1.69
CA GLY A 191 3.83 4.83 0.95
C GLY A 191 4.20 4.97 -0.52
N LEU A 192 4.99 4.03 -1.05
CA LEU A 192 5.39 4.00 -2.45
C LEU A 192 4.69 2.87 -3.19
N LYS A 193 3.99 3.21 -4.27
CA LYS A 193 3.58 2.28 -5.31
C LYS A 193 4.61 2.34 -6.44
N PRO A 194 5.42 1.29 -6.65
CA PRO A 194 6.36 1.26 -7.78
C PRO A 194 5.66 1.19 -9.14
N THR A 195 6.42 1.36 -10.21
CA THR A 195 6.00 1.01 -11.58
C THR A 195 5.52 -0.45 -11.61
N TYR A 196 4.46 -0.72 -12.37
CA TYR A 196 3.97 -2.09 -12.57
C TYR A 196 5.08 -3.00 -13.10
N GLY A 197 5.26 -4.16 -12.44
CA GLY A 197 6.32 -5.11 -12.76
C GLY A 197 7.69 -4.80 -12.16
N ARG A 198 7.85 -3.69 -11.41
CA ARG A 198 9.13 -3.33 -10.78
C ARG A 198 9.46 -4.19 -9.54
N VAL A 199 8.44 -4.65 -8.85
CA VAL A 199 8.50 -5.63 -7.76
C VAL A 199 7.72 -6.86 -8.19
N SER A 200 8.30 -8.05 -8.05
CA SER A 200 7.65 -9.31 -8.41
C SER A 200 6.33 -9.51 -7.68
N ARG A 201 5.32 -9.98 -8.41
CA ARG A 201 4.02 -10.39 -7.87
C ARG A 201 3.96 -11.89 -7.51
N TYR A 202 5.07 -12.62 -7.68
CA TYR A 202 5.13 -14.01 -7.26
C TYR A 202 4.87 -14.12 -5.75
N GLY A 203 3.82 -14.87 -5.38
CA GLY A 203 3.38 -15.02 -3.99
C GLY A 203 2.47 -13.91 -3.47
N LEU A 204 2.10 -12.91 -4.31
CA LEU A 204 0.99 -12.02 -4.02
C LEU A 204 -0.32 -12.70 -4.44
N ILE A 205 -1.27 -12.85 -3.52
CA ILE A 205 -2.60 -13.35 -3.84
C ILE A 205 -3.34 -12.29 -4.64
N ALA A 206 -3.70 -12.63 -5.87
CA ALA A 206 -4.15 -11.66 -6.86
C ALA A 206 -5.57 -11.13 -6.60
N TYR A 207 -5.72 -9.80 -6.69
CA TYR A 207 -7.01 -9.15 -6.92
C TYR A 207 -7.20 -8.89 -8.43
N ALA A 208 -6.40 -8.00 -9.02
CA ALA A 208 -6.43 -7.67 -10.44
C ALA A 208 -5.01 -7.75 -11.02
N SER A 209 -4.74 -8.85 -11.73
CA SER A 209 -3.38 -9.23 -12.14
C SER A 209 -2.66 -8.20 -13.00
N SER A 210 -3.39 -7.36 -13.77
CA SER A 210 -2.82 -6.32 -14.61
C SER A 210 -2.62 -4.97 -13.89
N LEU A 211 -2.90 -4.91 -12.58
CA LEU A 211 -2.87 -3.68 -11.78
C LEU A 211 -2.14 -3.84 -10.45
N ASP A 212 -2.16 -5.03 -9.84
CA ASP A 212 -1.59 -5.30 -8.51
C ASP A 212 -0.09 -5.02 -8.45
N GLN A 213 0.36 -4.33 -7.40
CA GLN A 213 1.77 -4.08 -7.15
C GLN A 213 2.07 -4.09 -5.64
N ILE A 214 3.14 -4.79 -5.21
CA ILE A 214 3.67 -4.69 -3.85
C ILE A 214 4.51 -3.43 -3.73
N GLY A 215 4.47 -2.78 -2.57
CA GLY A 215 5.32 -1.63 -2.28
C GLY A 215 5.52 -1.35 -0.80
N PRO A 216 6.54 -0.54 -0.47
CA PRO A 216 6.93 -0.21 0.88
C PRO A 216 6.04 0.86 1.51
N ILE A 217 5.90 0.77 2.84
CA ILE A 217 5.30 1.76 3.72
C ILE A 217 6.28 2.02 4.86
N GLY A 218 6.51 3.28 5.18
CA GLY A 218 7.45 3.67 6.23
C GLY A 218 7.14 5.05 6.81
N LYS A 219 7.92 5.45 7.81
CA LYS A 219 7.75 6.74 8.49
C LYS A 219 8.21 7.92 7.65
N ASN A 220 9.10 7.69 6.68
CA ASN A 220 9.72 8.72 5.84
C ASN A 220 10.09 8.17 4.46
N VAL A 221 10.43 9.07 3.56
CA VAL A 221 10.75 8.74 2.16
C VAL A 221 12.02 7.91 2.02
N LYS A 222 13.05 8.20 2.84
CA LYS A 222 14.34 7.48 2.77
C LYS A 222 14.20 6.03 3.18
N ASP A 223 13.45 5.74 4.23
CA ASP A 223 13.16 4.39 4.68
C ASP A 223 12.40 3.62 3.59
N CYS A 224 11.36 4.23 2.99
CA CYS A 224 10.62 3.63 1.88
C CYS A 224 11.51 3.35 0.67
N ALA A 225 12.43 4.24 0.34
CA ALA A 225 13.36 4.07 -0.76
C ALA A 225 14.34 2.91 -0.51
N ALA A 226 14.88 2.79 0.71
CA ALA A 226 15.77 1.69 1.09
C ALA A 226 15.05 0.33 1.06
N LEU A 227 13.79 0.28 1.52
CA LEU A 227 12.98 -0.94 1.44
C LEU A 227 12.61 -1.28 -0.01
N PHE A 228 12.32 -0.27 -0.83
CA PHE A 228 12.07 -0.47 -2.25
C PHE A 228 13.28 -1.05 -2.98
N GLU A 229 14.49 -0.56 -2.68
CA GLU A 229 15.75 -1.10 -3.25
C GLU A 229 15.90 -2.61 -2.95
N ILE A 230 15.51 -3.06 -1.76
CA ILE A 230 15.57 -4.47 -1.37
C ILE A 230 14.57 -5.32 -2.16
N ILE A 231 13.32 -4.86 -2.33
CA ILE A 231 12.26 -5.67 -2.91
C ILE A 231 12.11 -5.53 -4.43
N ALA A 232 12.78 -4.56 -5.06
CA ALA A 232 12.76 -4.36 -6.50
C ALA A 232 13.67 -5.35 -7.22
N GLY A 233 13.40 -5.57 -8.50
CA GLY A 233 14.26 -6.37 -9.39
C GLY A 233 13.49 -7.42 -10.18
N HIS A 234 14.19 -8.01 -11.17
CA HIS A 234 13.62 -9.03 -12.03
C HIS A 234 13.44 -10.37 -11.31
N ASP A 235 12.31 -11.01 -11.54
CA ASP A 235 12.01 -12.36 -11.08
C ASP A 235 11.43 -13.21 -12.21
N SER A 236 12.13 -14.25 -12.61
CA SER A 236 11.70 -15.18 -13.67
C SER A 236 10.41 -15.97 -13.35
N LYS A 237 9.96 -15.95 -12.09
CA LYS A 237 8.69 -16.59 -11.67
C LYS A 237 7.47 -15.71 -11.93
N ASP A 238 7.67 -14.43 -12.21
CA ASP A 238 6.61 -13.49 -12.59
C ASP A 238 6.85 -13.00 -14.01
N SER A 239 6.02 -13.46 -14.95
CA SER A 239 6.13 -13.08 -16.37
C SER A 239 5.91 -11.58 -16.64
N THR A 240 5.40 -10.85 -15.67
CA THR A 240 5.21 -9.39 -15.75
C THR A 240 6.33 -8.60 -15.08
N SER A 241 7.29 -9.29 -14.44
CA SER A 241 8.45 -8.66 -13.81
C SER A 241 9.37 -8.04 -14.85
N ALA A 242 9.61 -6.73 -14.72
CA ALA A 242 10.43 -5.98 -15.66
C ALA A 242 11.92 -6.25 -15.44
N ASP A 243 12.64 -6.50 -16.52
CA ASP A 243 14.11 -6.63 -16.49
C ASP A 243 14.77 -5.25 -16.62
N VAL A 244 14.70 -4.50 -15.50
CA VAL A 244 15.29 -3.17 -15.38
C VAL A 244 16.18 -3.14 -14.15
N PRO A 245 17.44 -2.65 -14.27
CA PRO A 245 18.40 -2.59 -13.16
C PRO A 245 17.83 -1.85 -11.95
N VAL A 246 18.14 -2.32 -10.75
CA VAL A 246 17.82 -1.61 -9.51
C VAL A 246 18.85 -0.51 -9.30
N GLU A 247 18.38 0.73 -9.18
CA GLU A 247 19.26 1.87 -8.88
C GLU A 247 19.46 1.99 -7.36
N SER A 248 20.61 2.51 -6.94
CA SER A 248 20.81 2.91 -5.55
C SER A 248 20.09 4.23 -5.25
N TYR A 249 19.47 4.27 -4.11
CA TYR A 249 18.72 5.43 -3.60
C TYR A 249 19.45 6.19 -2.48
N ASP A 250 20.71 5.83 -2.17
CA ASP A 250 21.50 6.44 -1.10
C ASP A 250 21.66 7.96 -1.25
N SER A 251 21.67 8.47 -2.49
CA SER A 251 21.91 9.88 -2.82
C SER A 251 20.64 10.71 -3.06
N LEU A 252 19.47 10.28 -2.57
CA LEU A 252 18.19 10.97 -2.82
C LEU A 252 18.18 12.47 -2.47
N VAL A 253 18.96 12.88 -1.47
CA VAL A 253 18.97 14.27 -0.94
C VAL A 253 19.88 15.20 -1.71
N SER A 254 20.86 14.70 -2.48
CA SER A 254 21.89 15.52 -3.10
C SER A 254 21.46 16.31 -4.34
N GLY A 255 20.27 16.07 -4.89
CA GLY A 255 19.85 16.63 -6.18
C GLY A 255 18.96 17.88 -6.09
N GLY A 256 18.44 18.28 -4.93
CA GLY A 256 17.55 19.43 -4.76
C GLY A 256 16.31 19.42 -5.67
N LEU A 257 15.59 20.55 -5.69
CA LEU A 257 14.38 20.79 -6.51
C LEU A 257 14.64 21.75 -7.68
N SER A 258 15.84 22.32 -7.77
CA SER A 258 16.15 23.38 -8.73
C SER A 258 15.90 22.91 -10.18
N GLY A 259 15.04 23.66 -10.87
CA GLY A 259 14.66 23.40 -12.26
C GLY A 259 13.70 22.23 -12.47
N MET A 260 13.33 21.49 -11.42
CA MET A 260 12.38 20.38 -11.53
C MET A 260 11.00 20.91 -11.94
N ARG A 261 10.44 20.37 -13.01
CA ARG A 261 9.13 20.76 -13.53
C ARG A 261 8.05 19.84 -12.96
N ILE A 262 7.11 20.42 -12.20
CA ILE A 262 6.03 19.70 -11.54
C ILE A 262 4.70 20.15 -12.15
N GLY A 263 3.94 19.21 -12.73
CA GLY A 263 2.61 19.46 -13.26
C GLY A 263 1.52 19.19 -12.22
N ILE A 264 0.46 20.02 -12.20
CA ILE A 264 -0.73 19.80 -11.37
C ILE A 264 -1.95 19.70 -12.28
N PRO A 265 -2.66 18.55 -12.34
CA PRO A 265 -3.90 18.44 -13.08
C PRO A 265 -4.99 19.35 -12.47
N LYS A 266 -5.56 20.27 -13.26
CA LYS A 266 -6.63 21.16 -12.79
C LYS A 266 -7.87 20.40 -12.33
N GLU A 267 -8.16 19.29 -13.01
CA GLU A 267 -9.28 18.41 -12.75
C GLU A 267 -9.25 17.78 -11.35
N TYR A 268 -8.04 17.59 -10.79
CA TYR A 268 -7.86 16.99 -9.46
C TYR A 268 -8.10 17.98 -8.30
N LEU A 269 -8.24 19.26 -8.59
CA LEU A 269 -8.58 20.32 -7.63
C LEU A 269 -9.97 20.93 -7.88
N ALA A 270 -10.76 20.29 -8.74
CA ALA A 270 -12.12 20.72 -9.07
C ALA A 270 -13.11 20.44 -7.93
N GLU A 271 -14.40 20.54 -8.22
CA GLU A 271 -15.48 20.18 -7.29
C GLU A 271 -15.34 18.73 -6.79
N GLY A 272 -15.58 18.50 -5.49
CA GLY A 272 -15.42 17.20 -4.83
C GLY A 272 -14.10 17.02 -4.05
N CYS A 273 -13.10 17.89 -4.26
CA CYS A 273 -11.91 17.96 -3.40
C CYS A 273 -12.18 18.91 -2.22
N ASP A 274 -11.94 18.44 -1.01
CA ASP A 274 -12.10 19.23 0.23
C ASP A 274 -11.20 20.47 0.23
N GLU A 275 -11.69 21.59 0.77
CA GLU A 275 -10.97 22.86 0.80
C GLU A 275 -9.72 22.79 1.70
N GLU A 276 -9.74 22.01 2.78
CA GLU A 276 -8.56 21.82 3.64
C GLU A 276 -7.48 21.00 2.90
N VAL A 277 -7.88 20.04 2.06
CA VAL A 277 -6.97 19.29 1.17
C VAL A 277 -6.36 20.23 0.13
N LYS A 278 -7.17 21.05 -0.54
CA LYS A 278 -6.68 22.06 -1.52
C LYS A 278 -5.69 23.02 -0.87
N LYS A 279 -5.99 23.49 0.34
CA LYS A 279 -5.11 24.39 1.09
C LYS A 279 -3.77 23.73 1.43
N ALA A 280 -3.79 22.51 1.98
CA ALA A 280 -2.56 21.77 2.28
C ALA A 280 -1.68 21.53 1.05
N LEU A 281 -2.32 21.24 -0.12
CA LEU A 281 -1.59 21.14 -1.38
C LEU A 281 -1.02 22.48 -1.84
N ALA A 282 -1.77 23.57 -1.70
CA ALA A 282 -1.28 24.92 -2.04
C ALA A 282 -0.04 25.31 -1.20
N ASP A 283 -0.04 24.98 0.09
CA ASP A 283 1.10 25.18 0.98
C ASP A 283 2.32 24.32 0.57
N ALA A 284 2.08 23.07 0.15
CA ALA A 284 3.11 22.19 -0.39
C ALA A 284 3.69 22.75 -1.72
N VAL A 285 2.84 23.22 -2.62
CA VAL A 285 3.24 23.88 -3.88
C VAL A 285 4.07 25.11 -3.62
N HIS A 286 3.65 25.95 -2.67
CA HIS A 286 4.43 27.14 -2.26
C HIS A 286 5.83 26.75 -1.77
N THR A 287 5.91 25.72 -0.93
CA THR A 287 7.19 25.20 -0.39
C THR A 287 8.09 24.70 -1.51
N LEU A 288 7.56 23.90 -2.45
CA LEU A 288 8.31 23.38 -3.59
C LEU A 288 8.81 24.50 -4.51
N SER A 289 7.94 25.46 -4.86
CA SER A 289 8.26 26.57 -5.75
C SER A 289 9.31 27.51 -5.15
N LYS A 290 9.18 27.85 -3.85
CA LYS A 290 10.15 28.67 -3.13
C LYS A 290 11.56 28.07 -3.10
N ASN A 291 11.66 26.75 -3.24
CA ASN A 291 12.92 26.00 -3.24
C ASN A 291 13.37 25.54 -4.64
N GLY A 292 12.87 26.22 -5.69
CA GLY A 292 13.41 26.14 -7.04
C GLY A 292 12.69 25.19 -8.00
N ALA A 293 11.58 24.55 -7.59
CA ALA A 293 10.74 23.81 -8.51
C ALA A 293 9.90 24.76 -9.38
N VAL A 294 9.71 24.41 -10.64
CA VAL A 294 8.79 25.09 -11.58
C VAL A 294 7.45 24.35 -11.56
N VAL A 295 6.46 24.93 -10.91
CA VAL A 295 5.13 24.31 -10.77
C VAL A 295 4.14 24.94 -11.71
N GLU A 296 3.44 24.14 -12.52
CA GLU A 296 2.48 24.59 -13.52
C GLU A 296 1.18 23.78 -13.47
N PHE A 297 0.06 24.44 -13.66
CA PHE A 297 -1.22 23.76 -13.85
C PHE A 297 -1.40 23.36 -15.32
N PHE A 298 -1.95 22.14 -15.53
CA PHE A 298 -2.28 21.64 -16.86
C PHE A 298 -3.62 20.91 -16.86
N SER A 299 -4.18 20.62 -18.02
CA SER A 299 -5.39 19.80 -18.15
C SER A 299 -4.98 18.36 -18.46
N LEU A 300 -5.50 17.40 -17.67
CA LEU A 300 -5.33 15.97 -17.85
C LEU A 300 -6.61 15.41 -18.49
N GLY A 301 -6.50 14.90 -19.70
CA GLY A 301 -7.63 14.28 -20.39
C GLY A 301 -8.08 12.96 -19.78
N MET A 302 -9.26 12.49 -20.18
CA MET A 302 -9.82 11.17 -19.84
C MET A 302 -10.19 10.95 -18.35
N VAL A 303 -10.20 11.97 -17.50
CA VAL A 303 -10.45 11.85 -16.06
C VAL A 303 -11.81 11.21 -15.75
N ASP A 304 -12.86 11.57 -16.49
CA ASP A 304 -14.21 11.02 -16.31
C ASP A 304 -14.32 9.52 -16.61
N TYR A 305 -13.36 8.96 -17.35
CA TYR A 305 -13.33 7.54 -17.70
C TYR A 305 -12.49 6.69 -16.76
N VAL A 306 -11.75 7.30 -15.84
CA VAL A 306 -10.79 6.62 -14.98
C VAL A 306 -11.49 5.63 -14.05
N ILE A 307 -12.47 6.09 -13.27
CA ILE A 307 -13.22 5.25 -12.32
C ILE A 307 -13.98 4.12 -13.03
N PRO A 308 -14.80 4.38 -14.07
CA PRO A 308 -15.48 3.32 -14.80
C PRO A 308 -14.52 2.29 -15.41
N ALA A 309 -13.44 2.72 -16.05
CA ALA A 309 -12.47 1.82 -16.66
C ALA A 309 -11.79 0.92 -15.61
N TYR A 310 -11.40 1.50 -14.47
CA TYR A 310 -10.78 0.76 -13.38
C TYR A 310 -11.71 -0.33 -12.85
N TYR A 311 -12.93 0.01 -12.45
CA TYR A 311 -13.83 -0.98 -11.83
C TYR A 311 -14.26 -2.07 -12.79
N ILE A 312 -14.46 -1.77 -14.08
CA ILE A 312 -14.75 -2.79 -15.10
C ILE A 312 -13.58 -3.77 -15.22
N ILE A 313 -12.34 -3.29 -15.36
CA ILE A 313 -11.15 -4.14 -15.50
C ILE A 313 -10.90 -4.92 -14.20
N ALA A 314 -10.89 -4.25 -13.07
CA ALA A 314 -10.60 -4.86 -11.78
C ALA A 314 -11.63 -5.93 -11.39
N CYS A 315 -12.94 -5.68 -11.60
CA CYS A 315 -13.98 -6.68 -11.35
C CYS A 315 -13.88 -7.88 -12.30
N ALA A 316 -13.60 -7.65 -13.58
CA ALA A 316 -13.41 -8.71 -14.56
C ALA A 316 -12.24 -9.64 -14.15
N GLU A 317 -11.10 -9.05 -13.80
CA GLU A 317 -9.92 -9.81 -13.36
C GLU A 317 -10.15 -10.49 -12.01
N ALA A 318 -10.82 -9.83 -11.05
CA ALA A 318 -11.23 -10.43 -9.77
C ALA A 318 -12.10 -11.67 -9.97
N SER A 319 -13.11 -11.59 -10.84
CA SER A 319 -13.99 -12.71 -11.15
C SER A 319 -13.19 -13.94 -11.62
N SER A 320 -12.22 -13.74 -12.52
CA SER A 320 -11.35 -14.81 -13.02
C SER A 320 -10.34 -15.28 -11.96
N ASN A 321 -9.71 -14.37 -11.23
CA ASN A 321 -8.70 -14.72 -10.23
C ASN A 321 -9.28 -15.49 -9.02
N LEU A 322 -10.50 -15.15 -8.60
CA LEU A 322 -11.14 -15.76 -7.44
C LEU A 322 -11.99 -17.00 -7.79
N GLU A 323 -12.09 -17.40 -9.05
CA GLU A 323 -12.81 -18.64 -9.46
C GLU A 323 -12.20 -19.90 -8.83
N ARG A 324 -10.89 -19.89 -8.57
CA ARG A 324 -10.14 -21.00 -7.97
C ARG A 324 -10.53 -21.32 -6.52
N PHE A 325 -11.12 -20.38 -5.81
CA PHE A 325 -11.57 -20.57 -4.43
C PHE A 325 -12.99 -21.12 -4.43
N ASP A 326 -13.09 -22.45 -4.56
CA ASP A 326 -14.32 -23.18 -4.82
C ASP A 326 -14.74 -24.14 -3.69
N GLY A 327 -13.90 -24.23 -2.64
CA GLY A 327 -14.11 -25.17 -1.52
C GLY A 327 -13.79 -26.63 -1.87
N VAL A 328 -13.31 -26.92 -3.09
CA VAL A 328 -12.86 -28.27 -3.51
C VAL A 328 -11.33 -28.34 -3.51
N LYS A 329 -10.69 -27.52 -4.34
CA LYS A 329 -9.23 -27.47 -4.43
C LYS A 329 -8.64 -26.52 -3.40
N TYR A 330 -9.27 -25.36 -3.20
CA TYR A 330 -8.78 -24.29 -2.34
C TYR A 330 -9.92 -23.67 -1.53
N GLY A 331 -9.56 -23.14 -0.36
CA GLY A 331 -10.40 -22.30 0.44
C GLY A 331 -11.40 -23.03 1.33
N TYR A 332 -12.24 -22.21 1.96
CA TYR A 332 -13.31 -22.65 2.85
C TYR A 332 -14.28 -23.59 2.14
N ARG A 333 -14.63 -24.70 2.81
CA ARG A 333 -15.67 -25.62 2.39
C ARG A 333 -16.82 -25.62 3.39
N THR A 334 -18.05 -25.41 2.90
CA THR A 334 -19.24 -25.51 3.73
C THR A 334 -19.40 -26.92 4.30
N PRO A 335 -19.69 -27.08 5.60
CA PRO A 335 -19.95 -28.39 6.17
C PRO A 335 -21.33 -28.93 5.74
N GLY A 336 -21.43 -30.27 5.60
CA GLY A 336 -22.71 -30.96 5.43
C GLY A 336 -23.39 -30.83 4.07
N ALA A 337 -22.72 -30.30 3.05
CA ALA A 337 -23.24 -30.31 1.69
C ALA A 337 -23.20 -31.77 1.10
N THR A 338 -24.32 -32.25 0.61
CA THR A 338 -24.45 -33.58 0.03
C THR A 338 -24.31 -33.58 -1.49
N GLU A 339 -24.62 -32.46 -2.13
CA GLU A 339 -24.58 -32.25 -3.56
C GLU A 339 -23.41 -31.34 -3.96
N LEU A 340 -22.72 -31.66 -5.05
CA LEU A 340 -21.55 -30.90 -5.53
C LEU A 340 -21.88 -29.43 -5.83
N HIS A 341 -22.99 -29.19 -6.51
CA HIS A 341 -23.40 -27.85 -6.89
C HIS A 341 -23.79 -26.99 -5.65
N GLU A 342 -24.44 -27.63 -4.70
CA GLU A 342 -24.77 -26.98 -3.42
C GLU A 342 -23.50 -26.63 -2.64
N MET A 343 -22.53 -27.55 -2.61
CA MET A 343 -21.25 -27.33 -1.94
C MET A 343 -20.52 -26.11 -2.54
N TYR A 344 -20.41 -25.98 -3.86
CA TYR A 344 -19.83 -24.81 -4.51
C TYR A 344 -20.56 -23.52 -4.13
N LYS A 345 -21.89 -23.50 -4.26
CA LYS A 345 -22.69 -22.31 -3.96
C LYS A 345 -22.54 -21.87 -2.52
N LYS A 346 -22.69 -22.78 -1.57
CA LYS A 346 -22.63 -22.48 -0.14
C LYS A 346 -21.20 -22.07 0.28
N SER A 347 -20.17 -22.81 -0.17
CA SER A 347 -18.78 -22.49 0.16
C SER A 347 -18.41 -21.06 -0.26
N ARG A 348 -18.79 -20.66 -1.48
CA ARG A 348 -18.52 -19.30 -1.96
C ARG A 348 -19.41 -18.24 -1.29
N ALA A 349 -20.68 -18.54 -1.04
CA ALA A 349 -21.60 -17.62 -0.37
C ALA A 349 -21.20 -17.33 1.08
N GLU A 350 -20.70 -18.34 1.80
CA GLU A 350 -20.32 -18.26 3.22
C GLU A 350 -18.87 -17.78 3.41
N GLY A 351 -17.99 -18.12 2.44
CA GLY A 351 -16.55 -17.85 2.51
C GLY A 351 -16.16 -16.44 2.07
N PHE A 352 -16.90 -15.82 1.14
CA PHE A 352 -16.66 -14.47 0.67
C PHE A 352 -17.60 -13.45 1.32
N GLY A 353 -17.05 -12.28 1.65
CA GLY A 353 -17.81 -11.11 2.10
C GLY A 353 -18.60 -10.43 0.97
N GLU A 354 -19.45 -9.48 1.33
CA GLU A 354 -20.44 -8.86 0.42
C GLU A 354 -19.76 -8.07 -0.71
N GLU A 355 -18.70 -7.30 -0.42
CA GLU A 355 -18.02 -6.51 -1.45
C GLU A 355 -17.31 -7.40 -2.48
N VAL A 356 -16.65 -8.48 -2.03
CA VAL A 356 -16.01 -9.45 -2.90
C VAL A 356 -17.05 -10.14 -3.81
N LYS A 357 -18.17 -10.56 -3.26
CA LYS A 357 -19.29 -11.13 -4.03
C LYS A 357 -19.81 -10.16 -5.08
N ARG A 358 -20.00 -8.89 -4.71
CA ARG A 358 -20.43 -7.82 -5.63
C ARG A 358 -19.48 -7.70 -6.81
N ARG A 359 -18.17 -7.61 -6.56
CA ARG A 359 -17.16 -7.48 -7.63
C ARG A 359 -17.05 -8.73 -8.49
N ILE A 360 -17.18 -9.93 -7.93
CA ILE A 360 -17.24 -11.18 -8.71
C ILE A 360 -18.44 -11.17 -9.65
N LEU A 361 -19.64 -10.79 -9.16
CA LEU A 361 -20.85 -10.73 -9.99
C LEU A 361 -20.74 -9.69 -11.10
N LEU A 362 -20.25 -8.49 -10.80
CA LEU A 362 -20.00 -7.46 -11.81
C LEU A 362 -18.97 -7.91 -12.84
N GLY A 363 -17.89 -8.58 -12.41
CA GLY A 363 -16.87 -9.13 -13.29
C GLY A 363 -17.42 -10.21 -14.22
N SER A 364 -18.21 -11.14 -13.69
CA SER A 364 -18.87 -12.17 -14.47
C SER A 364 -19.83 -11.56 -15.51
N PHE A 365 -20.55 -10.51 -15.14
CA PHE A 365 -21.45 -9.78 -16.05
C PHE A 365 -20.68 -9.14 -17.21
N VAL A 366 -19.63 -8.36 -16.91
CA VAL A 366 -18.88 -7.64 -17.96
C VAL A 366 -18.06 -8.58 -18.87
N LEU A 367 -17.79 -9.80 -18.44
CA LEU A 367 -17.12 -10.83 -19.23
C LEU A 367 -18.11 -11.72 -20.01
N SER A 368 -19.42 -11.60 -19.78
CA SER A 368 -20.43 -12.46 -20.44
C SER A 368 -20.62 -12.10 -21.92
N ALA A 369 -21.17 -13.04 -22.67
CA ALA A 369 -21.47 -12.88 -24.09
C ALA A 369 -22.37 -11.65 -24.34
N GLY A 370 -22.01 -10.82 -25.31
CA GLY A 370 -22.70 -9.55 -25.65
C GLY A 370 -22.26 -8.34 -24.81
N TYR A 371 -21.62 -8.51 -23.64
CA TYR A 371 -21.13 -7.43 -22.80
C TYR A 371 -19.61 -7.28 -22.84
N TYR A 372 -18.87 -8.32 -23.20
CA TYR A 372 -17.41 -8.31 -23.26
C TYR A 372 -16.88 -7.17 -24.15
N ASP A 373 -17.36 -7.04 -25.38
CA ASP A 373 -16.92 -5.99 -26.29
C ASP A 373 -17.48 -4.60 -25.88
N ALA A 374 -18.70 -4.59 -25.35
CA ALA A 374 -19.38 -3.35 -24.97
C ALA A 374 -18.78 -2.69 -23.72
N TYR A 375 -18.23 -3.46 -22.78
CA TYR A 375 -17.69 -2.96 -21.51
C TYR A 375 -16.21 -3.25 -21.36
N TYR A 376 -15.79 -4.52 -21.32
CA TYR A 376 -14.42 -4.86 -20.99
C TYR A 376 -13.42 -4.37 -22.05
N MET A 377 -13.69 -4.61 -23.33
CA MET A 377 -12.82 -4.13 -24.41
C MET A 377 -12.79 -2.59 -24.48
N LYS A 378 -13.91 -1.91 -24.20
CA LYS A 378 -13.92 -0.44 -24.13
C LYS A 378 -13.08 0.06 -22.95
N ALA A 379 -13.17 -0.58 -21.78
CA ALA A 379 -12.36 -0.23 -20.61
C ALA A 379 -10.86 -0.41 -20.87
N LEU A 380 -10.44 -1.49 -21.56
CA LEU A 380 -9.05 -1.66 -21.99
C LEU A 380 -8.59 -0.58 -22.97
N ARG A 381 -9.45 -0.14 -23.90
CA ARG A 381 -9.14 0.98 -24.81
C ARG A 381 -9.01 2.29 -24.02
N ALA A 382 -9.91 2.55 -23.06
CA ALA A 382 -9.84 3.71 -22.19
C ALA A 382 -8.54 3.70 -21.34
N LYS A 383 -8.12 2.54 -20.79
CA LYS A 383 -6.84 2.35 -20.11
C LYS A 383 -5.66 2.82 -20.98
N GLY A 384 -5.65 2.42 -22.27
CA GLY A 384 -4.63 2.86 -23.22
C GLY A 384 -4.64 4.37 -23.51
N LEU A 385 -5.81 5.00 -23.55
CA LEU A 385 -5.94 6.44 -23.73
C LEU A 385 -5.51 7.22 -22.48
N ILE A 386 -5.89 6.76 -21.30
CA ILE A 386 -5.44 7.33 -20.00
C ILE A 386 -3.90 7.32 -19.94
N LYS A 387 -3.26 6.18 -20.28
CA LYS A 387 -1.78 6.12 -20.35
C LYS A 387 -1.21 7.19 -21.27
N LYS A 388 -1.78 7.36 -22.46
CA LYS A 388 -1.31 8.37 -23.44
C LYS A 388 -1.42 9.80 -22.91
N GLU A 389 -2.42 10.12 -22.10
CA GLU A 389 -2.53 11.47 -21.50
C GLU A 389 -1.41 11.72 -20.49
N PHE A 390 -1.05 10.71 -19.68
CA PHE A 390 0.13 10.80 -18.81
C PHE A 390 1.44 10.88 -19.61
N ASP A 391 1.59 10.11 -20.70
CA ASP A 391 2.78 10.17 -21.56
C ASP A 391 2.99 11.57 -22.13
N LYS A 392 1.91 12.26 -22.56
CA LYS A 392 1.97 13.66 -23.01
C LYS A 392 2.41 14.60 -21.88
N ALA A 393 1.89 14.40 -20.66
CA ALA A 393 2.26 15.22 -19.51
C ALA A 393 3.76 15.05 -19.17
N PHE A 394 4.28 13.82 -19.19
CA PHE A 394 5.70 13.54 -18.90
C PHE A 394 6.68 13.99 -19.97
N GLN A 395 6.21 14.38 -21.18
CA GLN A 395 7.06 15.10 -22.13
C GLN A 395 7.42 16.50 -21.62
N LYS A 396 6.63 17.08 -20.72
CA LYS A 396 6.81 18.44 -20.20
C LYS A 396 7.22 18.46 -18.72
N TYR A 397 6.75 17.53 -17.91
CA TYR A 397 6.92 17.51 -16.46
C TYR A 397 7.79 16.36 -15.99
N ASP A 398 8.60 16.61 -14.98
CA ASP A 398 9.42 15.58 -14.33
C ASP A 398 8.59 14.69 -13.40
N CYS A 399 7.58 15.27 -12.76
CA CYS A 399 6.58 14.57 -11.98
C CYS A 399 5.26 15.35 -11.95
N ILE A 400 4.20 14.65 -11.53
CA ILE A 400 2.86 15.24 -11.35
C ILE A 400 2.55 15.21 -9.86
N LEU A 401 2.11 16.35 -9.31
CA LEU A 401 1.63 16.47 -7.93
C LEU A 401 0.10 16.42 -7.93
N ALA A 402 -0.44 15.62 -7.03
CA ALA A 402 -1.88 15.44 -6.85
C ALA A 402 -2.23 15.19 -5.38
N PRO A 403 -3.51 15.37 -4.96
CA PRO A 403 -3.97 14.81 -3.69
C PRO A 403 -3.88 13.28 -3.73
N ALA A 404 -3.70 12.64 -2.58
CA ALA A 404 -3.80 11.18 -2.48
C ALA A 404 -5.25 10.72 -2.22
N SER A 405 -6.09 11.60 -1.69
CA SER A 405 -7.53 11.39 -1.49
C SER A 405 -8.25 12.73 -1.55
N PRO A 406 -9.54 12.76 -1.92
CA PRO A 406 -10.32 14.00 -1.96
C PRO A 406 -10.63 14.58 -0.56
N THR A 407 -10.60 13.76 0.47
CA THR A 407 -10.90 14.14 1.86
C THR A 407 -9.87 13.56 2.82
N THR A 408 -9.89 13.97 4.08
CA THR A 408 -9.25 13.23 5.19
C THR A 408 -10.03 11.93 5.50
N ALA A 409 -9.50 11.09 6.38
CA ALA A 409 -10.10 9.81 6.72
C ALA A 409 -11.57 9.96 7.15
N PRO A 410 -12.54 9.29 6.50
CA PRO A 410 -13.94 9.31 6.92
C PRO A 410 -14.16 8.52 8.21
N LYS A 411 -15.32 8.73 8.85
CA LYS A 411 -15.73 7.92 9.98
C LYS A 411 -16.07 6.49 9.56
N ILE A 412 -15.81 5.55 10.47
CA ILE A 412 -16.19 4.14 10.32
C ILE A 412 -17.70 4.04 10.04
N GLY A 413 -18.08 3.18 9.12
CA GLY A 413 -19.46 2.95 8.67
C GLY A 413 -19.93 3.86 7.53
N THR A 414 -19.28 5.01 7.30
CA THR A 414 -19.70 5.95 6.25
C THR A 414 -19.62 5.34 4.85
N SER A 415 -18.51 4.72 4.51
CA SER A 415 -18.27 4.14 3.17
C SER A 415 -19.05 2.83 2.94
N LEU A 416 -19.36 2.08 3.99
CA LEU A 416 -20.16 0.86 3.87
C LEU A 416 -21.62 1.16 3.56
N SER A 417 -22.15 2.30 4.04
CA SER A 417 -23.53 2.74 3.77
C SER A 417 -23.72 3.26 2.34
N ASP A 418 -22.65 3.74 1.70
CA ASP A 418 -22.65 4.23 0.32
C ASP A 418 -21.39 3.77 -0.44
N PRO A 419 -21.46 2.64 -1.17
CA PRO A 419 -20.32 2.14 -1.95
C PRO A 419 -19.80 3.11 -3.00
N LEU A 420 -20.63 4.03 -3.50
CA LEU A 420 -20.20 5.03 -4.48
C LEU A 420 -19.20 6.02 -3.85
N GLN A 421 -19.40 6.41 -2.60
CA GLN A 421 -18.43 7.26 -1.89
C GLN A 421 -17.08 6.56 -1.73
N MET A 422 -17.09 5.25 -1.42
CA MET A 422 -15.85 4.46 -1.37
C MET A 422 -15.14 4.48 -2.73
N TYR A 423 -15.86 4.31 -3.83
CA TYR A 423 -15.28 4.31 -5.17
C TYR A 423 -14.74 5.69 -5.59
N LEU A 424 -15.41 6.77 -5.19
CA LEU A 424 -14.96 8.14 -5.47
C LEU A 424 -13.71 8.54 -4.65
N SER A 425 -13.47 7.91 -3.50
CA SER A 425 -12.26 8.17 -2.72
C SER A 425 -10.97 7.78 -3.47
N ASP A 426 -11.07 6.89 -4.46
CA ASP A 426 -9.94 6.39 -5.25
C ASP A 426 -9.68 7.22 -6.55
N ILE A 427 -10.45 8.29 -6.77
CA ILE A 427 -10.44 9.04 -8.04
C ILE A 427 -9.05 9.54 -8.47
N TYR A 428 -8.19 9.89 -7.51
CA TYR A 428 -6.84 10.41 -7.79
C TYR A 428 -5.76 9.33 -7.89
N THR A 429 -6.07 8.11 -7.45
CA THR A 429 -5.08 7.04 -7.35
C THR A 429 -5.20 5.99 -8.44
N VAL A 430 -6.41 5.63 -8.86
CA VAL A 430 -6.64 4.53 -9.83
C VAL A 430 -6.09 4.82 -11.22
N ALA A 431 -6.03 6.09 -11.65
CA ALA A 431 -5.43 6.48 -12.93
C ALA A 431 -3.96 6.06 -13.02
N VAL A 432 -3.24 6.16 -11.92
CA VAL A 432 -1.83 5.78 -11.80
C VAL A 432 -1.64 4.27 -12.01
N ASN A 433 -2.54 3.44 -11.46
CA ASN A 433 -2.52 1.99 -11.68
C ASN A 433 -2.89 1.61 -13.12
N LEU A 434 -3.94 2.24 -13.68
CA LEU A 434 -4.31 2.04 -15.09
C LEU A 434 -3.17 2.36 -16.04
N ALA A 435 -2.42 3.41 -15.76
CA ALA A 435 -1.27 3.82 -16.56
C ALA A 435 0.03 3.06 -16.23
N GLY A 436 0.04 2.22 -15.19
CA GLY A 436 1.22 1.44 -14.78
C GLY A 436 2.34 2.25 -14.12
N LEU A 437 2.07 3.50 -13.71
CA LEU A 437 3.04 4.49 -13.26
C LEU A 437 3.45 4.30 -11.78
N PRO A 438 4.65 4.73 -11.37
CA PRO A 438 5.03 4.82 -9.97
C PRO A 438 4.42 6.06 -9.32
N ALA A 439 4.13 5.99 -8.02
CA ALA A 439 3.78 7.17 -7.22
C ALA A 439 4.12 6.97 -5.75
N VAL A 440 4.56 8.04 -5.10
CA VAL A 440 4.83 8.10 -3.66
C VAL A 440 3.82 9.03 -3.00
N SER A 441 3.15 8.52 -1.97
CA SER A 441 2.27 9.30 -1.09
C SER A 441 3.00 9.65 0.20
N LEU A 442 2.86 10.91 0.63
CA LEU A 442 3.45 11.39 1.87
C LEU A 442 2.56 12.50 2.48
N PRO A 443 2.60 12.69 3.81
CA PRO A 443 1.79 13.70 4.47
C PRO A 443 2.22 15.12 4.10
N CYS A 444 1.26 16.02 3.86
CA CYS A 444 1.50 17.42 3.54
C CYS A 444 0.79 18.42 4.47
N GLY A 445 -0.08 17.96 5.36
CA GLY A 445 -0.80 18.81 6.30
C GLY A 445 -1.69 18.01 7.25
N MET A 446 -2.45 18.75 8.05
CA MET A 446 -3.49 18.22 8.94
C MET A 446 -4.77 19.02 8.72
N ASP A 447 -5.93 18.37 8.85
CA ASP A 447 -7.21 19.07 8.87
C ASP A 447 -7.49 19.71 10.23
N SER A 448 -8.59 20.45 10.31
CA SER A 448 -9.04 21.11 11.55
C SER A 448 -9.42 20.14 12.68
N LYS A 449 -9.61 18.84 12.35
CA LYS A 449 -9.92 17.76 13.31
C LYS A 449 -8.69 17.02 13.78
N GLY A 450 -7.49 17.37 13.26
CA GLY A 450 -6.23 16.71 13.57
C GLY A 450 -6.04 15.38 12.86
N LEU A 451 -6.64 15.20 11.68
CA LEU A 451 -6.41 14.06 10.79
C LEU A 451 -5.41 14.44 9.69
N PRO A 452 -4.52 13.53 9.28
CA PRO A 452 -3.53 13.79 8.23
C PRO A 452 -4.15 14.05 6.87
N ILE A 453 -3.48 14.94 6.11
CA ILE A 453 -3.71 15.17 4.68
C ILE A 453 -2.46 14.71 3.94
N GLY A 454 -2.64 13.88 2.90
CA GLY A 454 -1.55 13.38 2.08
C GLY A 454 -1.62 13.89 0.64
N MET A 455 -0.45 14.14 0.08
CA MET A 455 -0.25 14.36 -1.35
C MET A 455 0.45 13.16 -1.97
N GLN A 456 0.36 13.01 -3.31
CA GLN A 456 1.17 12.06 -4.05
C GLN A 456 1.98 12.76 -5.15
N LEU A 457 3.21 12.26 -5.36
CA LEU A 457 4.04 12.59 -6.51
C LEU A 457 4.07 11.39 -7.44
N ILE A 458 3.60 11.59 -8.68
CA ILE A 458 3.47 10.57 -9.71
C ILE A 458 4.61 10.76 -10.71
N GLY A 459 5.33 9.69 -11.05
CA GLY A 459 6.40 9.67 -12.03
C GLY A 459 6.06 8.95 -13.31
N ASP A 460 6.88 9.12 -14.34
CA ASP A 460 6.84 8.25 -15.50
C ASP A 460 7.36 6.84 -15.14
N CYS A 461 7.06 5.85 -15.96
CA CYS A 461 7.47 4.46 -15.76
C CYS A 461 8.99 4.39 -15.51
N PHE A 462 9.36 3.65 -14.47
CA PHE A 462 10.77 3.44 -14.05
C PHE A 462 11.51 4.71 -13.64
N GLN A 463 10.79 5.78 -13.27
CA GLN A 463 11.36 7.03 -12.76
C GLN A 463 11.14 7.19 -11.23
N GLU A 464 11.14 6.08 -10.48
CA GLU A 464 10.96 6.09 -9.02
C GLU A 464 11.98 7.02 -8.33
N LYS A 465 13.23 7.00 -8.79
CA LYS A 465 14.29 7.85 -8.22
C LYS A 465 13.96 9.34 -8.32
N LYS A 466 13.35 9.76 -9.42
CA LYS A 466 12.98 11.15 -9.64
C LYS A 466 11.90 11.61 -8.66
N ILE A 467 10.83 10.83 -8.48
CA ILE A 467 9.75 11.17 -7.53
C ILE A 467 10.20 11.03 -6.06
N LEU A 468 11.01 10.02 -5.74
CA LEU A 468 11.56 9.85 -4.40
C LEU A 468 12.51 11.01 -4.02
N ARG A 469 13.31 11.51 -4.99
CA ARG A 469 14.13 12.71 -4.80
C ARG A 469 13.28 13.94 -4.48
N ALA A 470 12.21 14.18 -5.26
CA ALA A 470 11.29 15.28 -5.02
C ALA A 470 10.59 15.15 -3.67
N ALA A 471 10.12 13.96 -3.34
CA ALA A 471 9.47 13.66 -2.06
C ALA A 471 10.41 13.85 -0.87
N ALA A 472 11.66 13.36 -0.94
CA ALA A 472 12.66 13.52 0.12
C ALA A 472 13.05 14.98 0.32
N ALA A 473 13.20 15.75 -0.76
CA ALA A 473 13.46 17.18 -0.67
C ALA A 473 12.28 17.94 -0.03
N TYR A 474 11.05 17.64 -0.43
CA TYR A 474 9.86 18.22 0.21
C TYR A 474 9.75 17.83 1.69
N GLU A 475 9.95 16.55 2.03
CA GLU A 475 9.91 16.06 3.42
C GLU A 475 10.90 16.80 4.31
N GLN A 476 12.12 17.04 3.83
CA GLN A 476 13.12 17.82 4.54
C GLN A 476 12.69 19.28 4.74
N LEU A 477 12.07 19.90 3.73
CA LEU A 477 11.61 21.30 3.79
C LEU A 477 10.37 21.48 4.68
N ARG A 478 9.46 20.51 4.66
CA ARG A 478 8.28 20.47 5.54
C ARG A 478 8.69 20.33 7.01
N GLY A 479 9.78 19.62 7.27
CA GLY A 479 10.20 19.25 8.62
C GLY A 479 9.49 18.00 9.15
N GLU A 480 9.65 17.75 10.46
CA GLU A 480 9.08 16.57 11.12
C GLU A 480 7.55 16.63 11.12
N PHE A 481 6.92 15.51 10.74
CA PHE A 481 5.47 15.35 10.81
C PHE A 481 5.10 14.74 12.18
N PRO A 482 4.00 15.19 12.82
CA PRO A 482 3.56 14.63 14.09
C PRO A 482 3.37 13.12 14.02
N LYS A 483 3.51 12.43 15.15
CA LYS A 483 3.35 10.97 15.26
C LYS A 483 2.06 10.67 16.04
N ALA A 484 1.21 9.80 15.52
CA ALA A 484 -0.08 9.48 16.15
C ALA A 484 0.13 8.88 17.56
N TRP A 485 1.10 7.97 17.72
CA TRP A 485 1.39 7.28 18.95
C TRP A 485 2.11 8.13 20.03
N ALA A 486 2.65 9.29 19.64
CA ALA A 486 3.31 10.21 20.54
C ALA A 486 2.37 11.31 21.08
N LYS A 487 1.09 11.28 20.73
CA LYS A 487 0.10 12.17 21.34
C LYS A 487 -0.02 11.79 22.82
N GLU A 488 0.28 12.76 23.71
CA GLU A 488 -0.02 12.60 25.13
C GLU A 488 -1.53 12.40 25.29
N GLU A 489 -1.93 11.41 26.10
CA GLU A 489 -3.32 11.30 26.57
C GLU A 489 -3.68 12.59 27.32
N LYS A 490 -4.48 13.45 26.68
CA LYS A 490 -5.04 14.66 27.32
C LYS A 490 -6.27 14.30 28.09
#